data_77fa839df13d6dbf53acf5923df44ddc
#
_entry.id   77fa839df13d6dbf53acf5923df44ddc
#
_cell.length_a   1.000
_cell.length_b   1.000
_cell.length_c   1.000
_cell.angle_alpha   90.00
_cell.angle_beta   90.00
_cell.angle_gamma   90.00
#
_symmetry.space_group_name_H-M   'P 1'
#
loop_
_entity.id
_entity.type
_entity.pdbx_description
1 polymer ?
#
loop_
_entity_poly.entity_id
_entity_poly.type
_entity_poly.pdbx_seq_one_letter_code
_entity_poly.pdbx_strand_id
1 'polypeptide(L)'
;EFCTTNWYITAAVTLLGGILAYFVSGHALKPLRDFASRVEKVQMNNLADMRIKDDGLPEFRQLSSSFNDMLERLKRAFEAQKQFTGNAAHELRTPLSLMQAQIELFSDEHPEVLPETAEFLTLLREQVERLTQMTKTLLEMSGLQTAVRDDRIELSPMIEEIFTDLGPLAEQNGVTLTHDGDGVLTGSDTLIYRLIFNLTENAVKYNHAGGNVRVSVINESIDILIRVEDTGCGIPEEYRRSIFQPFFRVDKSRSREYGGVGLGLSLVWEIANLHGGEVWVEDSSDKGTTFAVRLPAREE
;
A
#
# COMPACT_ATOMS: atom_id res chain seq x y z
N GLU A 1 18.02 -68.14 -29.97
CA GLU A 1 17.49 -67.04 -30.85
C GLU A 1 16.08 -66.60 -30.39
N PHE A 2 15.17 -67.52 -30.01
CA PHE A 2 13.81 -67.16 -29.59
C PHE A 2 13.75 -66.31 -28.33
N CYS A 3 14.59 -66.56 -27.34
CA CYS A 3 14.65 -65.80 -26.08
C CYS A 3 15.17 -64.39 -26.26
N THR A 4 16.18 -64.19 -27.14
CA THR A 4 16.78 -62.88 -27.39
C THR A 4 15.83 -61.94 -28.15
N THR A 5 15.10 -62.50 -29.13
CA THR A 5 14.09 -61.73 -29.91
C THR A 5 12.94 -61.28 -29.03
N ASN A 6 12.48 -62.15 -28.10
CA ASN A 6 11.39 -61.79 -27.18
C ASN A 6 11.81 -60.71 -26.20
N TRP A 7 13.07 -60.69 -25.79
CA TRP A 7 13.63 -59.64 -24.91
C TRP A 7 13.65 -58.26 -25.57
N TYR A 8 14.08 -58.20 -26.84
CA TYR A 8 14.08 -56.94 -27.62
C TYR A 8 12.67 -56.40 -27.83
N ILE A 9 11.70 -57.27 -28.14
CA ILE A 9 10.30 -56.90 -28.31
C ILE A 9 9.72 -56.33 -27.01
N THR A 10 9.98 -56.99 -25.88
CA THR A 10 9.51 -56.52 -24.54
C THR A 10 10.14 -55.18 -24.19
N ALA A 11 11.43 -55.01 -24.41
CA ALA A 11 12.12 -53.75 -24.15
C ALA A 11 11.58 -52.61 -25.04
N ALA A 12 11.35 -52.87 -26.32
CA ALA A 12 10.79 -51.90 -27.26
C ALA A 12 9.36 -51.48 -26.86
N VAL A 13 8.49 -52.43 -26.49
CA VAL A 13 7.12 -52.14 -26.03
C VAL A 13 7.09 -51.36 -24.73
N THR A 14 7.98 -51.69 -23.78
CA THR A 14 8.08 -50.96 -22.50
C THR A 14 8.56 -49.52 -22.70
N LEU A 15 9.53 -49.35 -23.59
CA LEU A 15 10.08 -48.01 -23.91
C LEU A 15 9.05 -47.14 -24.67
N LEU A 16 8.35 -47.71 -25.62
CA LEU A 16 7.24 -47.06 -26.33
C LEU A 16 6.08 -46.70 -25.37
N GLY A 17 5.72 -47.62 -24.46
CA GLY A 17 4.71 -47.38 -23.46
C GLY A 17 5.11 -46.26 -22.50
N GLY A 18 6.38 -46.20 -22.07
CA GLY A 18 6.94 -45.13 -21.22
C GLY A 18 6.91 -43.77 -21.91
N ILE A 19 7.31 -43.73 -23.20
CA ILE A 19 7.26 -42.50 -24.00
C ILE A 19 5.81 -42.03 -24.18
N LEU A 20 4.89 -42.91 -24.52
CA LEU A 20 3.48 -42.60 -24.67
C LEU A 20 2.88 -42.08 -23.34
N ALA A 21 3.15 -42.76 -22.24
CA ALA A 21 2.70 -42.37 -20.90
C ALA A 21 3.24 -40.97 -20.50
N TYR A 22 4.50 -40.68 -20.83
CA TYR A 22 5.11 -39.36 -20.57
C TYR A 22 4.40 -38.25 -21.39
N PHE A 23 4.13 -38.46 -22.66
CA PHE A 23 3.42 -37.49 -23.52
C PHE A 23 1.97 -37.29 -23.05
N VAL A 24 1.25 -38.40 -22.77
CA VAL A 24 -0.15 -38.35 -22.31
C VAL A 24 -0.24 -37.66 -20.97
N SER A 25 0.62 -38.00 -20.01
CA SER A 25 0.66 -37.36 -18.69
C SER A 25 0.99 -35.86 -18.75
N GLY A 26 1.98 -35.50 -19.60
CA GLY A 26 2.35 -34.09 -19.82
C GLY A 26 1.21 -33.27 -20.42
N HIS A 27 0.48 -33.84 -21.39
CA HIS A 27 -0.63 -33.16 -22.04
C HIS A 27 -1.87 -33.09 -21.14
N ALA A 28 -2.18 -34.16 -20.40
CA ALA A 28 -3.32 -34.21 -19.49
C ALA A 28 -3.16 -33.28 -18.27
N LEU A 29 -1.91 -33.06 -17.80
CA LEU A 29 -1.63 -32.21 -16.65
C LEU A 29 -1.39 -30.73 -17.02
N LYS A 30 -1.22 -30.40 -18.28
CA LYS A 30 -0.99 -29.02 -18.73
C LYS A 30 -2.11 -28.06 -18.31
N PRO A 31 -3.42 -28.37 -18.49
CA PRO A 31 -4.50 -27.49 -18.05
C PRO A 31 -4.48 -27.20 -16.55
N LEU A 32 -4.08 -28.19 -15.72
CA LEU A 32 -3.98 -28.03 -14.28
C LEU A 32 -2.84 -27.08 -13.88
N ARG A 33 -1.69 -27.20 -14.55
CA ARG A 33 -0.55 -26.28 -14.33
C ARG A 33 -0.90 -24.86 -14.74
N ASP A 34 -1.55 -24.69 -15.88
CA ASP A 34 -1.98 -23.39 -16.38
C ASP A 34 -3.02 -22.76 -15.45
N PHE A 35 -3.95 -23.56 -14.91
CA PHE A 35 -4.90 -23.15 -13.89
C PHE A 35 -4.18 -22.71 -12.60
N ALA A 36 -3.30 -23.52 -12.05
CA ALA A 36 -2.55 -23.22 -10.83
C ALA A 36 -1.73 -21.93 -10.97
N SER A 37 -1.02 -21.78 -12.10
CA SER A 37 -0.24 -20.56 -12.39
C SER A 37 -1.12 -19.30 -12.51
N ARG A 38 -2.35 -19.41 -13.00
CA ARG A 38 -3.29 -18.29 -13.08
C ARG A 38 -3.86 -17.95 -11.71
N VAL A 39 -4.19 -18.97 -10.89
CA VAL A 39 -4.66 -18.77 -9.51
C VAL A 39 -3.60 -18.06 -8.67
N GLU A 40 -2.33 -18.44 -8.82
CA GLU A 40 -1.21 -17.80 -8.11
C GLU A 40 -1.03 -16.32 -8.47
N LYS A 41 -1.41 -15.93 -9.69
CA LYS A 41 -1.35 -14.54 -10.16
C LYS A 41 -2.57 -13.69 -9.79
N VAL A 42 -3.56 -14.27 -9.09
CA VAL A 42 -4.73 -13.52 -8.60
C VAL A 42 -4.29 -12.54 -7.52
N GLN A 43 -4.41 -11.27 -7.82
CA GLN A 43 -4.19 -10.16 -6.88
C GLN A 43 -5.43 -9.27 -6.86
N MET A 44 -5.60 -8.50 -5.79
CA MET A 44 -6.74 -7.58 -5.64
C MET A 44 -6.89 -6.59 -6.81
N ASN A 45 -5.76 -6.16 -7.38
CA ASN A 45 -5.71 -5.19 -8.48
C ASN A 45 -6.07 -5.76 -9.85
N ASN A 46 -6.04 -7.10 -10.04
CA ASN A 46 -6.35 -7.75 -11.32
C ASN A 46 -7.62 -8.63 -11.29
N LEU A 47 -8.36 -8.63 -10.17
CA LEU A 47 -9.62 -9.37 -10.00
C LEU A 47 -10.67 -9.06 -11.07
N ALA A 48 -10.66 -7.83 -11.61
CA ALA A 48 -11.64 -7.38 -12.61
C ALA A 48 -11.41 -7.99 -13.99
N ASP A 49 -10.15 -8.22 -14.37
CA ASP A 49 -9.75 -8.63 -15.72
C ASP A 49 -9.41 -10.12 -15.78
N MET A 50 -9.28 -10.79 -14.64
CA MET A 50 -8.89 -12.18 -14.57
C MET A 50 -10.07 -13.10 -14.73
N ARG A 51 -10.21 -13.66 -15.95
CA ARG A 51 -11.10 -14.79 -16.21
C ARG A 51 -10.29 -15.98 -16.66
N ILE A 52 -10.53 -17.12 -16.04
CA ILE A 52 -9.96 -18.38 -16.53
C ILE A 52 -10.77 -18.79 -17.75
N LYS A 53 -10.11 -18.83 -18.93
CA LYS A 53 -10.74 -19.25 -20.16
C LYS A 53 -11.14 -20.72 -20.11
N ASP A 54 -12.24 -21.03 -20.78
CA ASP A 54 -12.92 -22.32 -20.79
C ASP A 54 -12.35 -23.25 -21.89
N ASP A 55 -11.01 -23.40 -21.93
CA ASP A 55 -10.32 -24.16 -22.98
C ASP A 55 -9.90 -25.53 -22.45
N GLY A 56 -10.84 -26.43 -22.16
CA GLY A 56 -10.44 -27.71 -21.62
C GLY A 56 -11.50 -28.81 -21.57
N LEU A 57 -11.10 -29.92 -20.96
CA LEU A 57 -11.96 -31.07 -20.67
C LEU A 57 -13.18 -30.66 -19.82
N PRO A 58 -14.33 -31.33 -19.94
CA PRO A 58 -15.56 -30.99 -19.21
C PRO A 58 -15.37 -30.80 -17.68
N GLU A 59 -14.48 -31.59 -17.08
CA GLU A 59 -14.15 -31.53 -15.64
C GLU A 59 -13.48 -30.22 -15.26
N PHE A 60 -12.61 -29.68 -16.13
CA PHE A 60 -11.95 -28.39 -15.91
C PHE A 60 -12.90 -27.22 -16.14
N ARG A 61 -13.91 -27.38 -16.97
CA ARG A 61 -14.94 -26.38 -17.22
C ARG A 61 -15.71 -26.04 -15.97
N GLN A 62 -16.13 -27.06 -15.22
CA GLN A 62 -16.84 -26.89 -13.95
C GLN A 62 -15.95 -26.20 -12.91
N LEU A 63 -14.66 -26.56 -12.83
CA LEU A 63 -13.70 -25.95 -11.91
C LEU A 63 -13.47 -24.47 -12.27
N SER A 64 -13.22 -24.17 -13.56
CA SER A 64 -13.02 -22.79 -14.04
C SER A 64 -14.26 -21.92 -13.81
N SER A 65 -15.46 -22.47 -14.04
CA SER A 65 -16.72 -21.77 -13.78
C SER A 65 -16.89 -21.47 -12.27
N SER A 66 -16.70 -22.48 -11.41
CA SER A 66 -16.80 -22.29 -9.95
C SER A 66 -15.79 -21.28 -9.43
N PHE A 67 -14.57 -21.27 -9.98
CA PHE A 67 -13.55 -20.31 -9.61
C PHE A 67 -13.89 -18.90 -10.10
N ASN A 68 -14.36 -18.73 -11.34
CA ASN A 68 -14.81 -17.45 -11.86
C ASN A 68 -16.00 -16.90 -11.07
N ASP A 69 -16.94 -17.76 -10.64
CA ASP A 69 -18.05 -17.37 -9.76
C ASP A 69 -17.55 -16.90 -8.39
N MET A 70 -16.53 -17.56 -7.86
CA MET A 70 -15.90 -17.14 -6.61
C MET A 70 -15.20 -15.77 -6.77
N LEU A 71 -14.45 -15.56 -7.85
CA LEU A 71 -13.82 -14.26 -8.15
C LEU A 71 -14.87 -13.16 -8.28
N GLU A 72 -15.97 -13.42 -8.97
CA GLU A 72 -17.08 -12.46 -9.13
C GLU A 72 -17.75 -12.11 -7.79
N ARG A 73 -17.95 -13.09 -6.91
CA ARG A 73 -18.46 -12.85 -5.54
C ARG A 73 -17.47 -12.02 -4.72
N LEU A 74 -16.20 -12.33 -4.81
CA LEU A 74 -15.13 -11.60 -4.12
C LEU A 74 -15.08 -10.15 -4.61
N LYS A 75 -15.11 -9.93 -5.92
CA LYS A 75 -15.17 -8.60 -6.53
C LYS A 75 -16.36 -7.80 -6.00
N ARG A 76 -17.57 -8.37 -6.02
CA ARG A 76 -18.77 -7.70 -5.50
C ARG A 76 -18.68 -7.37 -4.02
N ALA A 77 -18.08 -8.25 -3.22
CA ALA A 77 -17.88 -8.00 -1.79
C ALA A 77 -16.93 -6.80 -1.57
N PHE A 78 -15.84 -6.73 -2.34
CA PHE A 78 -14.91 -5.58 -2.30
C PHE A 78 -15.56 -4.28 -2.77
N GLU A 79 -16.31 -4.32 -3.87
CA GLU A 79 -17.04 -3.14 -4.38
C GLU A 79 -18.04 -2.63 -3.35
N ALA A 80 -18.79 -3.54 -2.72
CA ALA A 80 -19.72 -3.19 -1.66
C ALA A 80 -19.03 -2.60 -0.42
N GLN A 81 -17.91 -3.20 0.01
CA GLN A 81 -17.11 -2.68 1.11
C GLN A 81 -16.55 -1.29 0.81
N LYS A 82 -16.01 -1.10 -0.42
CA LYS A 82 -15.51 0.19 -0.89
C LYS A 82 -16.60 1.25 -0.88
N GLN A 83 -17.78 0.93 -1.45
CA GLN A 83 -18.92 1.85 -1.48
C GLN A 83 -19.41 2.18 -0.06
N PHE A 84 -19.47 1.19 0.83
CA PHE A 84 -19.86 1.40 2.22
C PHE A 84 -18.87 2.35 2.93
N THR A 85 -17.55 2.10 2.80
CA THR A 85 -16.51 2.93 3.42
C THR A 85 -16.57 4.36 2.87
N GLY A 86 -16.70 4.50 1.55
CA GLY A 86 -16.83 5.81 0.89
C GLY A 86 -18.06 6.59 1.36
N ASN A 87 -19.22 5.94 1.38
CA ASN A 87 -20.47 6.58 1.83
C ASN A 87 -20.40 6.94 3.31
N ALA A 88 -19.91 6.04 4.17
CA ALA A 88 -19.76 6.30 5.61
C ALA A 88 -18.84 7.51 5.88
N ALA A 89 -17.72 7.61 5.17
CA ALA A 89 -16.82 8.73 5.33
C ALA A 89 -17.43 10.06 4.84
N HIS A 90 -18.22 10.06 3.77
CA HIS A 90 -18.98 11.24 3.33
C HIS A 90 -20.02 11.67 4.36
N GLU A 91 -20.81 10.71 4.88
CA GLU A 91 -21.85 10.97 5.88
C GLU A 91 -21.26 11.43 7.24
N LEU A 92 -20.02 11.06 7.55
CA LEU A 92 -19.32 11.53 8.76
C LEU A 92 -18.71 12.92 8.58
N ARG A 93 -18.30 13.31 7.38
CA ARG A 93 -17.68 14.62 7.13
C ARG A 93 -18.61 15.76 7.50
N THR A 94 -19.88 15.70 7.10
CA THR A 94 -20.86 16.75 7.34
C THR A 94 -21.07 17.06 8.82
N PRO A 95 -21.39 16.09 9.71
CA PRO A 95 -21.55 16.37 11.13
C PRO A 95 -20.23 16.83 11.79
N LEU A 96 -19.07 16.33 11.37
CA LEU A 96 -17.79 16.77 11.90
C LEU A 96 -17.49 18.22 11.55
N SER A 97 -17.73 18.64 10.29
CA SER A 97 -17.58 20.04 9.88
C SER A 97 -18.54 20.95 10.63
N LEU A 98 -19.76 20.49 10.92
CA LEU A 98 -20.71 21.25 11.71
C LEU A 98 -20.26 21.39 13.17
N MET A 99 -19.75 20.32 13.80
CA MET A 99 -19.19 20.38 15.15
C MET A 99 -18.00 21.35 15.24
N GLN A 100 -17.11 21.31 14.23
CA GLN A 100 -15.97 22.23 14.16
C GLN A 100 -16.47 23.68 14.08
N ALA A 101 -17.38 23.99 13.19
CA ALA A 101 -17.95 25.34 13.06
C ALA A 101 -18.65 25.80 14.34
N GLN A 102 -19.36 24.91 15.07
CA GLN A 102 -20.00 25.24 16.33
C GLN A 102 -18.98 25.56 17.44
N ILE A 103 -17.88 24.80 17.51
CA ILE A 103 -16.80 25.06 18.48
C ILE A 103 -16.11 26.41 18.17
N GLU A 104 -15.86 26.69 16.91
CA GLU A 104 -15.26 27.97 16.45
C GLU A 104 -16.19 29.15 16.80
N LEU A 105 -17.47 29.05 16.41
CA LEU A 105 -18.47 30.09 16.70
C LEU A 105 -18.61 30.36 18.19
N PHE A 106 -18.70 29.29 19.02
CA PHE A 106 -18.77 29.43 20.47
C PHE A 106 -17.53 30.12 21.03
N SER A 107 -16.34 29.78 20.54
CA SER A 107 -15.08 30.39 20.98
C SER A 107 -15.00 31.89 20.61
N ASP A 108 -15.50 32.26 19.43
CA ASP A 108 -15.53 33.63 18.93
C ASP A 108 -16.57 34.50 19.68
N GLU A 109 -17.74 33.93 19.97
CA GLU A 109 -18.80 34.63 20.70
C GLU A 109 -18.52 34.81 22.20
N HIS A 110 -17.65 33.93 22.76
CA HIS A 110 -17.35 33.91 24.20
C HIS A 110 -15.83 33.96 24.44
N PRO A 111 -15.15 35.07 24.14
CA PRO A 111 -13.69 35.18 24.32
C PRO A 111 -13.25 35.15 25.79
N GLU A 112 -14.14 35.42 26.73
CA GLU A 112 -13.86 35.48 28.18
C GLU A 112 -14.38 34.23 28.91
N VAL A 113 -14.23 33.04 28.36
CA VAL A 113 -14.57 31.79 29.05
C VAL A 113 -13.57 31.47 30.16
N LEU A 114 -14.03 30.73 31.17
CA LEU A 114 -13.16 30.20 32.20
C LEU A 114 -12.04 29.34 31.58
N PRO A 115 -10.80 29.36 32.13
CA PRO A 115 -9.67 28.59 31.62
C PRO A 115 -9.99 27.09 31.41
N GLU A 116 -10.75 26.48 32.32
CA GLU A 116 -11.20 25.08 32.22
C GLU A 116 -12.11 24.85 31.01
N THR A 117 -12.97 25.83 30.69
CA THR A 117 -13.84 25.76 29.50
C THR A 117 -13.03 25.90 28.19
N ALA A 118 -12.05 26.80 28.18
CA ALA A 118 -11.13 27.00 27.07
C ALA A 118 -10.31 25.73 26.78
N GLU A 119 -9.79 25.09 27.84
CA GLU A 119 -9.07 23.81 27.74
C GLU A 119 -9.98 22.71 27.19
N PHE A 120 -11.21 22.60 27.68
CA PHE A 120 -12.19 21.62 27.21
C PHE A 120 -12.54 21.83 25.72
N LEU A 121 -12.73 23.06 25.27
CA LEU A 121 -12.99 23.39 23.87
C LEU A 121 -11.80 23.04 22.97
N THR A 122 -10.59 23.26 23.45
CA THR A 122 -9.36 22.87 22.74
C THR A 122 -9.30 21.36 22.55
N LEU A 123 -9.57 20.59 23.60
CA LEU A 123 -9.62 19.13 23.54
C LEU A 123 -10.71 18.64 22.59
N LEU A 124 -11.89 19.25 22.58
CA LEU A 124 -12.95 18.91 21.65
C LEU A 124 -12.56 19.20 20.19
N ARG A 125 -11.94 20.35 19.93
CA ARG A 125 -11.43 20.72 18.61
C ARG A 125 -10.43 19.68 18.10
N GLU A 126 -9.45 19.30 18.89
CA GLU A 126 -8.47 18.27 18.55
C GLU A 126 -9.14 16.92 18.23
N GLN A 127 -10.18 16.52 18.96
CA GLN A 127 -10.89 15.27 18.67
C GLN A 127 -11.68 15.35 17.36
N VAL A 128 -12.35 16.48 17.06
CA VAL A 128 -13.08 16.69 15.81
C VAL A 128 -12.11 16.71 14.62
N GLU A 129 -11.00 17.40 14.70
CA GLU A 129 -9.95 17.42 13.69
C GLU A 129 -9.41 16.01 13.42
N ARG A 130 -9.13 15.26 14.49
CA ARG A 130 -8.69 13.87 14.40
C ARG A 130 -9.70 12.99 13.66
N LEU A 131 -10.98 13.08 14.00
CA LEU A 131 -12.05 12.33 13.33
C LEU A 131 -12.19 12.75 11.85
N THR A 132 -12.05 14.04 11.56
CA THR A 132 -12.06 14.58 10.20
C THR A 132 -10.91 14.00 9.37
N GLN A 133 -9.71 13.95 9.94
CA GLN A 133 -8.56 13.35 9.27
C GLN A 133 -8.74 11.84 9.06
N MET A 134 -9.33 11.12 10.02
CA MET A 134 -9.68 9.71 9.85
C MET A 134 -10.62 9.48 8.67
N THR A 135 -11.70 10.24 8.59
CA THR A 135 -12.69 10.09 7.52
C THR A 135 -12.10 10.45 6.16
N LYS A 136 -11.22 11.47 6.10
CA LYS A 136 -10.51 11.85 4.88
C LYS A 136 -9.61 10.69 4.39
N THR A 137 -8.79 10.13 5.27
CA THR A 137 -7.88 9.02 4.88
C THR A 137 -8.64 7.76 4.48
N LEU A 138 -9.75 7.44 5.17
CA LEU A 138 -10.62 6.31 4.77
C LEU A 138 -11.22 6.49 3.37
N LEU A 139 -11.64 7.71 3.02
CA LEU A 139 -12.09 8.04 1.66
C LEU A 139 -10.99 7.85 0.63
N GLU A 140 -9.80 8.33 0.94
CA GLU A 140 -8.63 8.19 0.08
C GLU A 140 -8.31 6.73 -0.18
N MET A 141 -8.25 5.89 0.87
CA MET A 141 -8.05 4.44 0.74
C MET A 141 -9.15 3.78 -0.10
N SER A 142 -10.40 4.22 0.02
CA SER A 142 -11.51 3.72 -0.80
C SER A 142 -11.37 4.06 -2.29
N GLY A 143 -10.73 5.17 -2.64
CA GLY A 143 -10.50 5.66 -4.01
C GLY A 143 -9.28 5.09 -4.73
N LEU A 144 -8.31 4.54 -4.01
CA LEU A 144 -6.99 4.17 -4.54
C LEU A 144 -7.02 3.25 -5.78
N GLN A 145 -7.90 2.26 -5.79
CA GLN A 145 -7.95 1.24 -6.86
C GLN A 145 -8.46 1.78 -8.21
N THR A 146 -9.13 2.93 -8.21
CA THR A 146 -9.65 3.56 -9.43
C THR A 146 -8.73 4.64 -10.00
N ALA A 147 -7.63 4.93 -9.34
CA ALA A 147 -6.65 5.91 -9.82
C ALA A 147 -5.98 5.38 -11.11
N VAL A 148 -5.94 6.24 -12.11
CA VAL A 148 -5.17 6.02 -13.33
C VAL A 148 -3.68 6.05 -12.95
N ARG A 149 -2.86 5.19 -13.56
CA ARG A 149 -1.45 4.98 -13.20
C ARG A 149 -0.58 4.95 -14.45
N ASP A 150 -0.76 5.91 -15.31
CA ASP A 150 -0.06 6.07 -16.60
C ASP A 150 0.68 7.41 -16.72
N ASP A 151 0.73 8.19 -15.62
CA ASP A 151 1.48 9.44 -15.59
C ASP A 151 2.99 9.14 -15.59
N ARG A 152 3.76 9.93 -16.36
CA ARG A 152 5.21 9.96 -16.29
C ARG A 152 5.64 10.90 -15.16
N ILE A 153 6.23 10.35 -14.11
CA ILE A 153 6.54 11.05 -12.86
C ILE A 153 8.04 11.26 -12.74
N GLU A 154 8.46 12.50 -12.63
CA GLU A 154 9.84 12.89 -12.32
C GLU A 154 9.97 13.10 -10.81
N LEU A 155 10.76 12.26 -10.15
CA LEU A 155 10.77 12.18 -8.68
C LEU A 155 11.47 13.38 -8.04
N SER A 156 12.54 13.92 -8.64
CA SER A 156 13.27 15.05 -8.04
C SER A 156 12.39 16.30 -7.89
N PRO A 157 11.67 16.78 -8.93
CA PRO A 157 10.73 17.90 -8.78
C PRO A 157 9.62 17.62 -7.77
N MET A 158 9.08 16.40 -7.74
CA MET A 158 8.03 16.02 -6.79
C MET A 158 8.53 16.07 -5.34
N ILE A 159 9.76 15.62 -5.08
CA ILE A 159 10.36 15.68 -3.74
C ILE A 159 10.59 17.13 -3.31
N GLU A 160 11.00 18.02 -4.22
CA GLU A 160 11.14 19.45 -3.93
C GLU A 160 9.80 20.12 -3.59
N GLU A 161 8.72 19.73 -4.28
CA GLU A 161 7.36 20.16 -3.96
C GLU A 161 6.95 19.70 -2.56
N ILE A 162 7.17 18.41 -2.24
CA ILE A 162 6.91 17.84 -0.92
C ILE A 162 7.70 18.57 0.18
N PHE A 163 8.95 18.92 -0.07
CA PHE A 163 9.76 19.66 0.89
C PHE A 163 9.26 21.10 1.09
N THR A 164 8.73 21.71 0.04
CA THR A 164 8.07 23.02 0.14
C THR A 164 6.83 22.94 1.02
N ASP A 165 5.98 21.93 0.82
CA ASP A 165 4.76 21.72 1.60
C ASP A 165 5.04 21.37 3.05
N LEU A 166 6.10 20.59 3.33
CA LEU A 166 6.52 20.20 4.67
C LEU A 166 7.44 21.23 5.35
N GLY A 167 7.90 22.25 4.65
CA GLY A 167 8.80 23.29 5.17
C GLY A 167 8.35 23.90 6.50
N PRO A 168 7.10 24.40 6.64
CA PRO A 168 6.62 24.93 7.91
C PRO A 168 6.66 23.92 9.07
N LEU A 169 6.34 22.66 8.80
CA LEU A 169 6.38 21.59 9.81
C LEU A 169 7.83 21.24 10.19
N ALA A 170 8.73 21.21 9.22
CA ALA A 170 10.15 20.96 9.43
C ALA A 170 10.80 22.08 10.26
N GLU A 171 10.51 23.34 9.94
CA GLU A 171 10.98 24.49 10.71
C GLU A 171 10.47 24.47 12.15
N GLN A 172 9.17 24.19 12.35
CA GLN A 172 8.57 24.07 13.66
C GLN A 172 9.25 23.01 14.54
N ASN A 173 9.65 21.88 13.93
CA ASN A 173 10.33 20.78 14.62
C ASN A 173 11.86 20.93 14.62
N GLY A 174 12.42 21.94 13.98
CA GLY A 174 13.86 22.14 13.86
C GLY A 174 14.57 21.05 13.09
N VAL A 175 13.94 20.51 12.03
CA VAL A 175 14.42 19.39 11.23
C VAL A 175 14.87 19.90 9.85
N THR A 176 16.01 19.42 9.37
CA THR A 176 16.52 19.74 8.04
C THR A 176 16.08 18.70 7.02
N LEU A 177 15.57 19.12 5.86
CA LEU A 177 15.19 18.25 4.75
C LEU A 177 16.27 18.29 3.67
N THR A 178 16.68 17.11 3.18
CA THR A 178 17.66 16.98 2.10
C THR A 178 17.25 15.86 1.16
N HIS A 179 17.52 16.00 -0.14
CA HIS A 179 17.33 14.90 -1.09
C HIS A 179 18.56 14.73 -1.99
N ASP A 180 18.71 13.52 -2.53
CA ASP A 180 19.72 13.18 -3.52
C ASP A 180 19.21 12.08 -4.47
N GLY A 181 19.79 12.08 -5.67
CA GLY A 181 19.37 11.20 -6.74
C GLY A 181 18.14 11.72 -7.48
N ASP A 182 17.83 11.06 -8.57
CA ASP A 182 16.68 11.33 -9.41
C ASP A 182 16.20 10.04 -10.07
N GLY A 183 14.96 10.04 -10.56
CA GLY A 183 14.39 8.90 -11.24
C GLY A 183 13.06 9.26 -11.90
N VAL A 184 12.68 8.44 -12.89
CA VAL A 184 11.41 8.57 -13.59
C VAL A 184 10.67 7.25 -13.49
N LEU A 185 9.42 7.28 -13.04
CA LEU A 185 8.55 6.11 -13.03
C LEU A 185 7.20 6.40 -13.70
N THR A 186 6.52 5.35 -14.10
CA THR A 186 5.15 5.44 -14.59
C THR A 186 4.19 5.00 -13.51
N GLY A 187 3.25 5.86 -13.12
CA GLY A 187 2.33 5.61 -12.03
C GLY A 187 1.22 6.64 -11.93
N SER A 188 0.59 6.74 -10.77
CA SER A 188 -0.32 7.84 -10.46
C SER A 188 0.44 8.94 -9.72
N ASP A 189 0.56 10.11 -10.33
CA ASP A 189 1.24 11.27 -9.77
C ASP A 189 0.75 11.58 -8.35
N THR A 190 -0.54 11.72 -8.17
CA THR A 190 -1.17 11.99 -6.86
C THR A 190 -0.86 10.91 -5.82
N LEU A 191 -0.83 9.62 -6.19
CA LEU A 191 -0.59 8.55 -5.24
C LEU A 191 0.89 8.45 -4.85
N ILE A 192 1.81 8.60 -5.80
CA ILE A 192 3.25 8.61 -5.52
C ILE A 192 3.62 9.81 -4.66
N TYR A 193 3.08 11.00 -4.98
CA TYR A 193 3.22 12.18 -4.11
C TYR A 193 2.81 11.86 -2.67
N ARG A 194 1.62 11.27 -2.46
CA ARG A 194 1.12 10.90 -1.13
C ARG A 194 1.98 9.87 -0.41
N LEU A 195 2.52 8.91 -1.14
CA LEU A 195 3.41 7.90 -0.58
C LEU A 195 4.66 8.56 0.00
N ILE A 196 5.36 9.38 -0.79
CA ILE A 196 6.59 10.04 -0.37
C ILE A 196 6.28 11.08 0.72
N PHE A 197 5.20 11.85 0.57
CA PHE A 197 4.75 12.83 1.55
C PHE A 197 4.51 12.18 2.93
N ASN A 198 3.75 11.07 3.01
CA ASN A 198 3.47 10.40 4.28
C ASN A 198 4.72 9.86 4.97
N LEU A 199 5.67 9.31 4.21
CA LEU A 199 6.94 8.85 4.76
C LEU A 199 7.77 10.02 5.30
N THR A 200 7.89 11.10 4.52
CA THR A 200 8.65 12.29 4.88
C THR A 200 8.00 13.04 6.05
N GLU A 201 6.68 13.17 6.06
CA GLU A 201 5.93 13.77 7.17
C GLU A 201 6.16 13.00 8.48
N ASN A 202 6.10 11.66 8.44
CA ASN A 202 6.42 10.83 9.60
C ASN A 202 7.85 11.02 10.06
N ALA A 203 8.81 11.05 9.13
CA ALA A 203 10.22 11.28 9.42
C ALA A 203 10.48 12.65 10.10
N VAL A 204 9.71 13.68 9.76
CA VAL A 204 9.76 14.99 10.43
C VAL A 204 9.09 14.94 11.79
N LYS A 205 7.88 14.37 11.91
CA LYS A 205 7.08 14.33 13.14
C LYS A 205 7.74 13.53 14.26
N TYR A 206 8.42 12.44 13.92
CA TYR A 206 9.07 11.54 14.89
C TYR A 206 10.56 11.81 15.05
N ASN A 207 11.04 12.95 14.55
CA ASN A 207 12.41 13.41 14.70
C ASN A 207 12.61 14.21 15.99
N HIS A 208 13.84 14.64 16.22
CA HIS A 208 14.22 15.55 17.30
C HIS A 208 14.70 16.89 16.72
N ALA A 209 14.71 17.93 17.55
CA ALA A 209 15.26 19.23 17.17
C ALA A 209 16.75 19.12 16.79
N GLY A 210 17.13 19.70 15.65
CA GLY A 210 18.46 19.56 15.07
C GLY A 210 18.67 18.27 14.25
N GLY A 211 17.60 17.46 14.10
CA GLY A 211 17.63 16.24 13.29
C GLY A 211 17.59 16.52 11.79
N ASN A 212 17.75 15.44 11.02
CA ASN A 212 17.73 15.46 9.55
C ASN A 212 16.77 14.42 9.00
N VAL A 213 16.16 14.74 7.87
CA VAL A 213 15.43 13.80 7.01
C VAL A 213 16.06 13.85 5.62
N ARG A 214 16.41 12.68 5.11
CA ARG A 214 17.01 12.52 3.78
C ARG A 214 16.14 11.63 2.93
N VAL A 215 15.76 12.10 1.75
CA VAL A 215 15.09 11.30 0.73
C VAL A 215 16.08 11.00 -0.37
N SER A 216 16.35 9.72 -0.65
CA SER A 216 17.27 9.31 -1.72
C SER A 216 16.56 8.45 -2.76
N VAL A 217 16.85 8.72 -4.03
CA VAL A 217 16.31 7.99 -5.19
C VAL A 217 17.43 7.27 -5.90
N ILE A 218 17.31 5.95 -6.02
CA ILE A 218 18.32 5.08 -6.62
C ILE A 218 17.66 4.31 -7.77
N ASN A 219 18.17 4.48 -8.98
CA ASN A 219 17.74 3.70 -10.13
C ASN A 219 18.39 2.31 -10.09
N GLU A 220 17.58 1.28 -9.93
CA GLU A 220 17.95 -0.11 -10.15
C GLU A 220 17.55 -0.50 -11.59
N SER A 221 18.06 -1.60 -12.14
CA SER A 221 17.94 -1.92 -13.57
C SER A 221 16.50 -1.93 -14.11
N ILE A 222 15.52 -2.32 -13.28
CA ILE A 222 14.09 -2.42 -13.63
C ILE A 222 13.18 -1.73 -12.61
N ASP A 223 13.72 -1.27 -11.49
CA ASP A 223 13.01 -0.69 -10.37
C ASP A 223 13.64 0.64 -9.94
N ILE A 224 12.88 1.43 -9.23
CA ILE A 224 13.36 2.60 -8.50
C ILE A 224 13.23 2.30 -7.02
N LEU A 225 14.33 2.52 -6.30
CA LEU A 225 14.38 2.43 -4.85
C LEU A 225 14.38 3.85 -4.26
N ILE A 226 13.33 4.16 -3.49
CA ILE A 226 13.20 5.41 -2.75
C ILE A 226 13.47 5.09 -1.28
N ARG A 227 14.42 5.79 -0.65
CA ARG A 227 14.68 5.69 0.78
C ARG A 227 14.31 7.00 1.45
N VAL A 228 13.63 6.90 2.59
CA VAL A 228 13.39 8.02 3.49
C VAL A 228 14.06 7.69 4.81
N GLU A 229 15.14 8.39 5.10
CA GLU A 229 15.98 8.21 6.28
C GLU A 229 15.77 9.38 7.24
N ASP A 230 15.54 9.10 8.50
CA ASP A 230 15.43 10.07 9.59
C ASP A 230 16.42 9.78 10.71
N THR A 231 16.68 10.79 11.53
CA THR A 231 17.50 10.69 12.74
C THR A 231 16.65 10.64 14.02
N GLY A 232 15.41 10.20 13.92
CA GLY A 232 14.42 10.23 14.98
C GLY A 232 14.54 9.10 16.02
N CYS A 233 13.43 8.83 16.70
CA CYS A 233 13.40 7.91 17.85
C CYS A 233 13.46 6.42 17.48
N GLY A 234 13.39 6.07 16.19
CA GLY A 234 13.39 4.70 15.74
C GLY A 234 12.10 3.92 16.00
N ILE A 235 12.08 2.67 15.51
CA ILE A 235 10.94 1.74 15.63
C ILE A 235 11.45 0.43 16.23
N PRO A 236 10.91 -0.02 17.37
CA PRO A 236 11.24 -1.32 17.94
C PRO A 236 11.00 -2.46 16.96
N GLU A 237 11.88 -3.46 16.96
CA GLU A 237 11.87 -4.56 15.98
C GLU A 237 10.54 -5.30 15.93
N GLU A 238 9.91 -5.49 17.08
CA GLU A 238 8.61 -6.17 17.21
C GLU A 238 7.45 -5.48 16.47
N TYR A 239 7.57 -4.16 16.21
CA TYR A 239 6.53 -3.36 15.56
C TYR A 239 6.78 -3.10 14.07
N ARG A 240 7.99 -3.35 13.53
CA ARG A 240 8.37 -3.02 12.16
C ARG A 240 7.44 -3.59 11.08
N ARG A 241 6.78 -4.73 11.35
CA ARG A 241 5.77 -5.31 10.46
C ARG A 241 4.37 -4.75 10.72
N SER A 242 4.06 -4.45 11.97
CA SER A 242 2.72 -4.04 12.38
C SER A 242 2.42 -2.57 12.10
N ILE A 243 3.44 -1.72 11.92
CA ILE A 243 3.27 -0.28 11.65
C ILE A 243 2.54 0.02 10.34
N PHE A 244 2.50 -0.93 9.40
CA PHE A 244 1.75 -0.81 8.14
C PHE A 244 0.29 -1.23 8.28
N GLN A 245 -0.13 -1.75 9.44
CA GLN A 245 -1.54 -2.08 9.68
C GLN A 245 -2.36 -0.81 9.96
N PRO A 246 -3.59 -0.71 9.44
CA PRO A 246 -4.47 0.42 9.73
C PRO A 246 -4.67 0.62 11.23
N PHE A 247 -4.64 1.88 11.70
CA PHE A 247 -4.82 2.30 13.10
C PHE A 247 -3.74 1.81 14.07
N PHE A 248 -2.67 1.16 13.60
CA PHE A 248 -1.59 0.73 14.45
C PHE A 248 -0.71 1.92 14.87
N ARG A 249 -0.26 1.91 16.13
CA ARG A 249 0.61 2.93 16.73
C ARG A 249 1.49 2.27 17.79
N VAL A 250 2.79 2.57 17.78
CA VAL A 250 3.78 2.03 18.73
C VAL A 250 3.49 2.55 20.15
N ASP A 251 3.16 3.82 20.31
CA ASP A 251 2.84 4.44 21.60
C ASP A 251 1.57 5.30 21.48
N LYS A 252 0.52 4.92 22.24
CA LYS A 252 -0.76 5.63 22.27
C LYS A 252 -0.69 6.96 23.06
N SER A 253 0.32 7.14 23.92
CA SER A 253 0.46 8.31 24.79
C SER A 253 1.23 9.44 24.10
N ARG A 254 2.41 9.18 23.55
CA ARG A 254 3.22 10.14 22.79
C ARG A 254 2.56 10.61 21.50
N SER A 255 1.82 9.74 20.86
CA SER A 255 1.18 10.06 19.59
C SER A 255 -0.09 10.90 19.72
N ARG A 256 -0.54 11.30 20.92
CA ARG A 256 -1.53 12.38 21.11
C ARG A 256 -0.91 13.75 20.81
N GLU A 257 0.34 13.94 21.13
CA GLU A 257 1.10 15.18 20.89
C GLU A 257 1.32 15.47 19.41
N TYR A 258 1.47 14.41 18.58
CA TYR A 258 1.73 14.53 17.13
C TYR A 258 0.51 14.30 16.24
N GLY A 259 -0.70 14.14 16.81
CA GLY A 259 -1.99 14.16 16.09
C GLY A 259 -2.26 13.01 15.09
N GLY A 260 -1.39 12.02 14.97
CA GLY A 260 -1.50 10.96 13.96
C GLY A 260 -2.61 9.93 14.24
N VAL A 261 -3.31 9.51 13.18
CA VAL A 261 -4.42 8.54 13.21
C VAL A 261 -3.94 7.08 13.11
N GLY A 262 -2.70 6.86 12.64
CA GLY A 262 -2.17 5.53 12.36
C GLY A 262 -2.63 4.96 11.00
N LEU A 263 -2.98 5.83 10.05
CA LEU A 263 -3.40 5.44 8.70
C LEU A 263 -2.36 5.78 7.63
N GLY A 264 -1.39 6.67 7.89
CA GLY A 264 -0.43 7.12 6.89
C GLY A 264 0.44 5.99 6.33
N LEU A 265 1.02 5.15 7.19
CA LEU A 265 1.87 4.03 6.75
C LEU A 265 1.06 2.90 6.09
N SER A 266 -0.19 2.66 6.50
CA SER A 266 -1.05 1.71 5.80
C SER A 266 -1.43 2.20 4.39
N LEU A 267 -1.61 3.52 4.22
CA LEU A 267 -1.80 4.14 2.91
C LEU A 267 -0.55 4.00 2.04
N VAL A 268 0.63 4.21 2.60
CA VAL A 268 1.93 3.99 1.92
C VAL A 268 2.05 2.56 1.41
N TRP A 269 1.74 1.58 2.27
CA TRP A 269 1.77 0.15 1.92
C TRP A 269 0.81 -0.17 0.78
N GLU A 270 -0.43 0.33 0.84
CA GLU A 270 -1.44 0.10 -0.19
C GLU A 270 -1.03 0.74 -1.53
N ILE A 271 -0.50 1.97 -1.51
CA ILE A 271 -0.03 2.66 -2.73
C ILE A 271 1.14 1.91 -3.37
N ALA A 272 2.13 1.45 -2.57
CA ALA A 272 3.26 0.68 -3.09
C ALA A 272 2.77 -0.61 -3.77
N ASN A 273 1.88 -1.38 -3.13
CA ASN A 273 1.30 -2.59 -3.72
C ASN A 273 0.50 -2.33 -4.99
N LEU A 274 -0.28 -1.24 -5.06
CA LEU A 274 -1.05 -0.85 -6.25
C LEU A 274 -0.15 -0.54 -7.45
N HIS A 275 1.07 -0.08 -7.21
CA HIS A 275 2.08 0.14 -8.25
C HIS A 275 2.94 -1.09 -8.54
N GLY A 276 2.63 -2.25 -7.90
CA GLY A 276 3.40 -3.49 -8.08
C GLY A 276 4.74 -3.49 -7.37
N GLY A 277 4.92 -2.58 -6.42
CA GLY A 277 6.11 -2.44 -5.60
C GLY A 277 5.93 -2.97 -4.17
N GLU A 278 6.87 -2.62 -3.32
CA GLU A 278 6.89 -3.00 -1.90
C GLU A 278 7.46 -1.88 -1.02
N VAL A 279 7.09 -1.87 0.25
CA VAL A 279 7.62 -0.95 1.28
C VAL A 279 8.01 -1.74 2.53
N TRP A 280 9.15 -1.37 3.13
CA TRP A 280 9.62 -2.00 4.38
C TRP A 280 10.46 -1.04 5.21
N VAL A 281 10.74 -1.42 6.45
CA VAL A 281 11.76 -0.78 7.29
C VAL A 281 13.09 -1.46 6.97
N GLU A 282 14.01 -0.74 6.33
CA GLU A 282 15.33 -1.26 5.95
C GLU A 282 16.25 -1.32 7.18
N ASP A 283 16.30 -0.24 7.96
CA ASP A 283 17.00 -0.16 9.24
C ASP A 283 16.23 0.73 10.21
N SER A 284 16.36 0.44 11.50
CA SER A 284 15.81 1.30 12.54
C SER A 284 16.49 1.01 13.89
N SER A 285 16.88 2.07 14.57
CA SER A 285 17.52 2.04 15.88
C SER A 285 17.11 3.30 16.67
N ASP A 286 17.69 3.47 17.84
CA ASP A 286 17.58 4.71 18.65
C ASP A 286 18.23 5.94 18.00
N LYS A 287 18.85 5.78 16.81
CA LYS A 287 19.46 6.86 16.01
C LYS A 287 18.64 7.25 14.80
N GLY A 288 17.50 6.63 14.57
CA GLY A 288 16.62 6.93 13.45
C GLY A 288 16.05 5.71 12.74
N THR A 289 15.33 5.96 11.67
CA THR A 289 14.69 4.94 10.82
C THR A 289 15.00 5.20 9.36
N THR A 290 15.16 4.12 8.60
CA THR A 290 15.19 4.13 7.13
C THR A 290 14.02 3.31 6.61
N PHE A 291 13.07 3.97 5.97
CA PHE A 291 12.05 3.34 5.16
C PHE A 291 12.57 3.18 3.74
N ALA A 292 12.34 2.02 3.15
CA ALA A 292 12.65 1.75 1.75
C ALA A 292 11.36 1.39 0.99
N VAL A 293 11.21 1.96 -0.20
CA VAL A 293 10.13 1.69 -1.14
C VAL A 293 10.74 1.31 -2.47
N ARG A 294 10.41 0.14 -3.00
CA ARG A 294 10.79 -0.30 -4.34
C ARG A 294 9.57 -0.24 -5.25
N LEU A 295 9.68 0.45 -6.36
CA LEU A 295 8.64 0.59 -7.36
C LEU A 295 9.18 0.20 -8.74
N PRO A 296 8.43 -0.52 -9.58
CA PRO A 296 8.84 -0.80 -10.95
C PRO A 296 9.02 0.49 -11.74
N ALA A 297 10.21 0.69 -12.31
CA ALA A 297 10.44 1.68 -13.35
C ALA A 297 9.86 1.12 -14.64
N ARG A 298 8.59 1.39 -14.93
CA ARG A 298 7.99 1.04 -16.22
C ARG A 298 8.45 2.07 -17.25
N GLU A 299 9.53 1.77 -17.97
CA GLU A 299 9.75 2.33 -19.30
C GLU A 299 8.99 1.46 -20.30
N GLU A 300 8.21 2.08 -21.19
CA GLU A 300 7.73 1.43 -22.42
C GLU A 300 8.88 1.19 -23.38
#